data_7e3c297e8a91465876ae005b71f7cb2a
#
_entry.id   7e3c297e8a91465876ae005b71f7cb2a
#
_cell.length_a   1.000
_cell.length_b   1.000
_cell.length_c   1.000
_cell.angle_alpha   90.00
_cell.angle_beta   90.00
_cell.angle_gamma   90.00
#
_symmetry.space_group_name_H-M   'P 1'
#
loop_
_entity.id
_entity.type
_entity.pdbx_description
1 polymer ?
#
loop_
_entity_poly.entity_id
_entity_poly.type
_entity_poly.pdbx_seq_one_letter_code
_entity_poly.pdbx_strand_id
1 'polypeptide(L)'
;ITEINNELKIELDNATIESVKVDHHPVDPAFGYKFILGSKNIIFSGDTRYCEVLEKSSKYADILVHEVFVGLGYDPKRMSLDTIENISDYHTTPEEIGILASNAGVKKLILNHFVPPVFDEDVLVERISKYFDGEIVVGKDLMQFDI
;
A
#
# COMPACT_ATOMS: atom_id res chain seq x y z
N ILE A 1 0.22 25.85 -4.23
CA ILE A 1 -0.09 24.49 -4.72
C ILE A 1 0.92 24.17 -5.80
N THR A 2 1.59 23.03 -5.69
CA THR A 2 2.51 22.53 -6.72
C THR A 2 1.91 21.24 -7.29
N GLU A 3 1.69 21.20 -8.58
CA GLU A 3 1.25 19.98 -9.27
C GLU A 3 2.46 19.07 -9.52
N ILE A 4 2.30 17.79 -9.27
CA ILE A 4 3.32 16.76 -9.46
C ILE A 4 2.96 15.97 -10.71
N ASN A 5 3.77 16.11 -11.76
CA ASN A 5 3.63 15.33 -12.99
C ASN A 5 4.75 14.30 -13.15
N ASN A 6 5.79 14.43 -12.36
CA ASN A 6 6.99 13.58 -12.34
C ASN A 6 7.44 13.37 -10.90
N GLU A 7 8.61 12.76 -10.73
CA GLU A 7 9.23 12.60 -9.41
C GLU A 7 9.41 13.94 -8.71
N LEU A 8 8.99 14.00 -7.46
CA LEU A 8 9.15 15.15 -6.57
C LEU A 8 10.01 14.75 -5.38
N LYS A 9 10.96 15.62 -5.03
CA LYS A 9 11.68 15.55 -3.76
C LYS A 9 11.54 16.88 -3.04
N ILE A 10 11.07 16.84 -1.79
CA ILE A 10 10.97 17.99 -0.91
C ILE A 10 11.89 17.75 0.28
N GLU A 11 12.80 18.67 0.54
CA GLU A 11 13.68 18.66 1.71
C GLU A 11 13.17 19.65 2.75
N LEU A 12 12.93 19.17 3.96
CA LEU A 12 12.55 19.91 5.14
C LEU A 12 13.66 19.76 6.18
N ASP A 13 13.68 20.62 7.21
CA ASP A 13 14.75 20.61 8.22
C ASP A 13 15.03 19.23 8.83
N ASN A 14 13.98 18.44 9.08
CA ASN A 14 14.07 17.13 9.74
C ASN A 14 13.48 15.97 8.93
N ALA A 15 13.09 16.21 7.67
CA ALA A 15 12.45 15.20 6.85
C ALA A 15 12.74 15.41 5.36
N THR A 16 12.77 14.31 4.62
CA THR A 16 12.70 14.33 3.15
C THR A 16 11.45 13.60 2.72
N ILE A 17 10.71 14.16 1.75
CA ILE A 17 9.54 13.54 1.15
C ILE A 17 9.86 13.31 -0.33
N GLU A 18 9.75 12.06 -0.76
CA GLU A 18 9.93 11.66 -2.15
C GLU A 18 8.64 11.07 -2.70
N SER A 19 8.20 11.50 -3.90
CA SER A 19 7.12 10.81 -4.58
C SER A 19 7.63 9.55 -5.25
N VAL A 20 6.82 8.50 -5.25
CA VAL A 20 7.09 7.22 -5.92
C VAL A 20 5.99 7.04 -6.96
N LYS A 21 6.34 7.07 -8.25
CA LYS A 21 5.34 6.81 -9.29
C LYS A 21 4.88 5.36 -9.19
N VAL A 22 3.57 5.16 -9.04
CA VAL A 22 2.94 3.85 -8.93
C VAL A 22 2.00 3.60 -10.11
N ASP A 23 1.46 2.40 -10.23
CA ASP A 23 0.57 2.01 -11.33
C ASP A 23 -0.86 1.83 -10.82
N HIS A 24 -1.70 2.80 -11.11
CA HIS A 24 -3.13 2.78 -10.80
C HIS A 24 -3.98 3.07 -12.04
N HIS A 25 -3.65 2.37 -13.15
CA HIS A 25 -4.40 2.55 -14.41
C HIS A 25 -5.92 2.34 -14.19
N PRO A 26 -6.81 3.22 -14.72
CA PRO A 26 -6.53 4.24 -15.75
C PRO A 26 -6.09 5.62 -15.21
N VAL A 27 -5.87 5.77 -13.91
CA VAL A 27 -5.39 7.02 -13.31
C VAL A 27 -3.88 7.15 -13.52
N ASP A 28 -3.44 8.12 -14.29
CA ASP A 28 -2.02 8.43 -14.55
C ASP A 28 -1.83 9.95 -14.63
N PRO A 29 -0.91 10.55 -13.87
CA PRO A 29 -0.01 9.89 -12.94
C PRO A 29 -0.65 9.53 -11.60
N ALA A 30 -0.21 8.41 -11.00
CA ALA A 30 -0.51 8.02 -9.63
C ALA A 30 0.78 7.95 -8.80
N PHE A 31 0.70 8.33 -7.51
CA PHE A 31 1.87 8.44 -6.66
C PHE A 31 1.65 7.83 -5.27
N GLY A 32 2.64 7.06 -4.84
CA GLY A 32 2.94 6.83 -3.45
C GLY A 32 3.94 7.87 -2.93
N TYR A 33 4.26 7.81 -1.63
CA TYR A 33 5.18 8.75 -1.01
C TYR A 33 6.11 8.05 -0.02
N LYS A 34 7.38 8.42 -0.06
CA LYS A 34 8.39 8.01 0.90
C LYS A 34 8.75 9.18 1.81
N PHE A 35 8.64 8.97 3.11
CA PHE A 35 9.07 9.90 4.13
C PHE A 35 10.35 9.37 4.78
N ILE A 36 11.40 10.18 4.78
CA ILE A 36 12.68 9.90 5.42
C ILE A 36 12.81 10.84 6.61
N LEU A 37 12.79 10.29 7.83
CA LEU A 37 12.80 11.00 9.10
C LEU A 37 14.04 10.58 9.90
N GLY A 38 15.16 11.28 9.69
CA GLY A 38 16.45 10.86 10.22
C GLY A 38 16.86 9.50 9.66
N SER A 39 16.92 8.46 10.51
CA SER A 39 17.24 7.08 10.09
C SER A 39 16.00 6.24 9.78
N LYS A 40 14.81 6.79 9.86
CA LYS A 40 13.54 6.08 9.68
C LYS A 40 12.94 6.33 8.31
N ASN A 41 12.41 5.29 7.70
CA ASN A 41 11.74 5.34 6.41
C ASN A 41 10.30 4.84 6.53
N ILE A 42 9.35 5.68 6.10
CA ILE A 42 7.93 5.35 6.04
C ILE A 42 7.49 5.51 4.59
N ILE A 43 6.82 4.50 4.04
CA ILE A 43 6.30 4.53 2.69
C ILE A 43 4.78 4.41 2.73
N PHE A 44 4.11 5.22 1.92
CA PHE A 44 2.69 5.12 1.62
C PHE A 44 2.54 4.72 0.17
N SER A 45 1.82 3.63 -0.09
CA SER A 45 1.64 3.13 -1.47
C SER A 45 0.86 4.10 -2.36
N GLY A 46 -0.13 4.83 -1.80
CA GLY A 46 -1.27 5.29 -2.61
C GLY A 46 -2.03 4.10 -3.15
N ASP A 47 -3.01 4.34 -4.02
CA ASP A 47 -3.73 3.27 -4.71
C ASP A 47 -2.87 2.77 -5.86
N THR A 48 -2.65 1.46 -5.94
CA THR A 48 -1.76 0.85 -6.94
C THR A 48 -1.99 -0.65 -7.07
N ARG A 49 -1.79 -1.20 -8.27
CA ARG A 49 -1.51 -2.63 -8.39
C ARG A 49 -0.09 -2.93 -7.91
N TYR A 50 0.29 -4.22 -7.85
CA TYR A 50 1.68 -4.59 -7.60
C TYR A 50 2.64 -3.82 -8.51
N CYS A 51 3.61 -3.15 -7.92
CA CYS A 51 4.51 -2.25 -8.62
C CYS A 51 5.96 -2.44 -8.15
N GLU A 52 6.84 -2.87 -9.04
CA GLU A 52 8.26 -3.06 -8.71
C GLU A 52 8.96 -1.77 -8.25
N VAL A 53 8.51 -0.61 -8.73
CA VAL A 53 9.07 0.68 -8.31
C VAL A 53 8.78 0.92 -6.84
N LEU A 54 7.54 0.62 -6.39
CA LEU A 54 7.16 0.71 -4.99
C LEU A 54 7.94 -0.31 -4.14
N GLU A 55 8.08 -1.56 -4.61
CA GLU A 55 8.88 -2.58 -3.92
C GLU A 55 10.33 -2.11 -3.70
N LYS A 56 10.97 -1.60 -4.75
CA LYS A 56 12.34 -1.07 -4.68
C LYS A 56 12.46 0.13 -3.74
N SER A 57 11.47 1.05 -3.76
CA SER A 57 11.43 2.22 -2.89
C SER A 57 11.20 1.86 -1.42
N SER A 58 10.54 0.73 -1.17
CA SER A 58 10.22 0.20 0.16
C SER A 58 11.36 -0.61 0.79
N LYS A 59 12.51 -0.73 0.12
CA LYS A 59 13.64 -1.50 0.65
C LYS A 59 14.03 -1.07 2.08
N TYR A 60 13.93 -2.05 3.00
CA TYR A 60 14.24 -1.90 4.42
C TYR A 60 13.44 -0.80 5.12
N ALA A 61 12.23 -0.51 4.64
CA ALA A 61 11.35 0.46 5.29
C ALA A 61 11.02 0.03 6.72
N ASP A 62 10.98 1.01 7.63
CA ASP A 62 10.51 0.78 9.00
C ASP A 62 9.00 0.55 8.99
N ILE A 63 8.26 1.30 8.15
CA ILE A 63 6.83 1.13 7.97
C ILE A 63 6.48 1.24 6.48
N LEU A 64 5.67 0.29 6.00
CA LEU A 64 4.95 0.39 4.74
C LEU A 64 3.45 0.49 5.04
N VAL A 65 2.83 1.58 4.64
CA VAL A 65 1.37 1.76 4.65
C VAL A 65 0.87 1.44 3.25
N HIS A 66 0.08 0.38 3.10
CA HIS A 66 -0.34 -0.13 1.79
C HIS A 66 -1.86 -0.28 1.70
N GLU A 67 -2.42 0.11 0.55
CA GLU A 67 -3.79 -0.21 0.20
C GLU A 67 -3.98 -1.72 0.00
N VAL A 68 -5.21 -2.24 0.01
CA VAL A 68 -5.45 -3.66 -0.22
C VAL A 68 -6.78 -3.95 -0.89
N PHE A 69 -6.71 -4.74 -1.99
CA PHE A 69 -7.87 -5.39 -2.59
C PHE A 69 -8.18 -6.69 -1.84
N VAL A 70 -9.16 -6.66 -0.97
CA VAL A 70 -9.49 -7.81 -0.12
C VAL A 70 -10.12 -8.96 -0.91
N GLY A 71 -10.80 -8.64 -2.02
CA GLY A 71 -11.34 -9.62 -2.98
C GLY A 71 -12.57 -10.39 -2.52
N LEU A 72 -12.93 -10.31 -1.24
CA LEU A 72 -14.09 -10.97 -0.64
C LEU A 72 -15.05 -9.91 -0.08
N GLY A 73 -16.35 -10.19 -0.11
CA GLY A 73 -17.37 -9.30 0.47
C GLY A 73 -18.15 -8.46 -0.54
N TYR A 74 -17.94 -8.64 -1.84
CA TYR A 74 -18.82 -8.06 -2.86
C TYR A 74 -20.17 -8.76 -2.89
N ASP A 75 -21.24 -7.97 -2.90
CA ASP A 75 -22.58 -8.47 -3.13
C ASP A 75 -22.79 -8.68 -4.64
N PRO A 76 -22.91 -9.94 -5.13
CA PRO A 76 -23.09 -10.21 -6.56
C PRO A 76 -24.40 -9.64 -7.13
N LYS A 77 -25.34 -9.20 -6.28
CA LYS A 77 -26.53 -8.49 -6.71
C LYS A 77 -26.28 -7.01 -7.02
N ARG A 78 -25.18 -6.46 -6.50
CA ARG A 78 -24.83 -5.04 -6.66
C ARG A 78 -23.69 -4.81 -7.64
N MET A 79 -22.87 -5.83 -7.89
CA MET A 79 -21.69 -5.71 -8.72
C MET A 79 -21.44 -6.99 -9.51
N SER A 80 -21.22 -6.88 -10.82
CA SER A 80 -20.90 -8.02 -11.67
C SER A 80 -19.48 -8.54 -11.42
N LEU A 81 -19.22 -9.80 -11.76
CA LEU A 81 -17.88 -10.38 -11.68
C LEU A 81 -16.87 -9.58 -12.51
N ASP A 82 -17.24 -9.19 -13.73
CA ASP A 82 -16.39 -8.36 -14.60
C ASP A 82 -15.99 -7.03 -13.93
N THR A 83 -16.92 -6.43 -13.18
CA THR A 83 -16.64 -5.19 -12.44
C THR A 83 -15.66 -5.45 -11.30
N ILE A 84 -15.80 -6.57 -10.60
CA ILE A 84 -14.89 -6.98 -9.50
C ILE A 84 -13.50 -7.26 -10.06
N GLU A 85 -13.40 -8.00 -11.17
CA GLU A 85 -12.15 -8.29 -11.87
C GLU A 85 -11.47 -6.98 -12.33
N ASN A 86 -12.23 -6.08 -12.95
CA ASN A 86 -11.71 -4.77 -13.35
C ASN A 86 -11.17 -3.96 -12.16
N ILE A 87 -11.85 -3.98 -11.00
CA ILE A 87 -11.37 -3.29 -9.80
C ILE A 87 -10.09 -3.95 -9.28
N SER A 88 -10.01 -5.28 -9.30
CA SER A 88 -8.82 -6.00 -8.85
C SER A 88 -7.58 -5.68 -9.69
N ASP A 89 -7.77 -5.36 -10.97
CA ASP A 89 -6.68 -5.12 -11.92
C ASP A 89 -5.84 -3.86 -11.63
N TYR A 90 -6.36 -2.93 -10.82
CA TYR A 90 -5.63 -1.71 -10.46
C TYR A 90 -5.40 -1.52 -8.96
N HIS A 91 -5.64 -2.56 -8.17
CA HIS A 91 -5.31 -2.65 -6.75
C HIS A 91 -4.41 -3.84 -6.47
N THR A 92 -3.83 -3.91 -5.28
CA THR A 92 -2.91 -4.97 -4.88
C THR A 92 -3.60 -6.01 -4.00
N THR A 93 -3.45 -7.29 -4.32
CA THR A 93 -4.01 -8.40 -3.53
C THR A 93 -3.21 -8.64 -2.24
N PRO A 94 -3.80 -9.27 -1.20
CA PRO A 94 -3.10 -9.61 0.04
C PRO A 94 -1.83 -10.44 -0.18
N GLU A 95 -1.87 -11.38 -1.13
CA GLU A 95 -0.73 -12.22 -1.48
C GLU A 95 0.42 -11.39 -2.06
N GLU A 96 0.11 -10.48 -2.99
CA GLU A 96 1.09 -9.59 -3.61
C GLU A 96 1.69 -8.61 -2.61
N ILE A 97 0.88 -8.08 -1.68
CA ILE A 97 1.38 -7.20 -0.60
C ILE A 97 2.36 -7.97 0.29
N GLY A 98 2.02 -9.20 0.68
CA GLY A 98 2.91 -10.05 1.47
C GLY A 98 4.23 -10.31 0.76
N ILE A 99 4.21 -10.63 -0.54
CA ILE A 99 5.40 -10.83 -1.38
C ILE A 99 6.22 -9.55 -1.45
N LEU A 100 5.59 -8.41 -1.75
CA LEU A 100 6.26 -7.10 -1.84
C LEU A 100 6.95 -6.74 -0.52
N ALA A 101 6.22 -6.82 0.60
CA ALA A 101 6.75 -6.49 1.93
C ALA A 101 7.94 -7.40 2.32
N SER A 102 7.84 -8.69 2.01
CA SER A 102 8.92 -9.68 2.23
C SER A 102 10.14 -9.38 1.36
N ASN A 103 9.96 -9.21 0.06
CA ASN A 103 11.05 -8.89 -0.88
C ASN A 103 11.75 -7.58 -0.53
N ALA A 104 10.99 -6.59 -0.09
CA ALA A 104 11.53 -5.30 0.34
C ALA A 104 12.20 -5.34 1.71
N GLY A 105 11.96 -6.36 2.53
CA GLY A 105 12.47 -6.45 3.89
C GLY A 105 11.85 -5.39 4.81
N VAL A 106 10.56 -5.12 4.64
CA VAL A 106 9.78 -4.19 5.47
C VAL A 106 9.71 -4.71 6.90
N LYS A 107 9.77 -3.83 7.91
CA LYS A 107 9.67 -4.26 9.32
C LYS A 107 8.22 -4.32 9.79
N LYS A 108 7.41 -3.34 9.42
CA LYS A 108 6.00 -3.23 9.80
C LYS A 108 5.15 -2.88 8.57
N LEU A 109 4.11 -3.66 8.34
CA LEU A 109 3.10 -3.43 7.31
C LEU A 109 1.82 -2.93 7.97
N ILE A 110 1.33 -1.77 7.55
CA ILE A 110 0.05 -1.21 7.97
C ILE A 110 -0.87 -1.20 6.75
N LEU A 111 -2.03 -1.81 6.87
CA LEU A 111 -3.00 -1.88 5.80
C LEU A 111 -4.01 -0.74 5.92
N ASN A 112 -4.33 -0.10 4.81
CA ASN A 112 -5.36 0.93 4.70
C ASN A 112 -6.16 0.76 3.41
N HIS A 113 -7.07 1.67 3.12
CA HIS A 113 -7.85 1.71 1.86
C HIS A 113 -8.31 0.30 1.42
N PHE A 114 -9.18 -0.32 2.25
CA PHE A 114 -9.70 -1.66 2.00
C PHE A 114 -10.76 -1.66 0.90
N VAL A 115 -10.55 -2.48 -0.13
CA VAL A 115 -11.45 -2.61 -1.28
C VAL A 115 -11.92 -4.05 -1.43
N PRO A 116 -13.18 -4.39 -1.13
CA PRO A 116 -14.23 -3.55 -0.51
C PRO A 116 -13.97 -3.30 1.00
N PRO A 117 -14.70 -2.35 1.62
CA PRO A 117 -14.47 -1.98 3.01
C PRO A 117 -15.04 -2.98 4.04
N VAL A 118 -15.73 -4.02 3.60
CA VAL A 118 -16.31 -5.07 4.47
C VAL A 118 -15.57 -6.38 4.20
N PHE A 119 -14.83 -6.83 5.19
CA PHE A 119 -13.98 -8.02 5.10
C PHE A 119 -13.76 -8.65 6.48
N ASP A 120 -13.18 -9.84 6.51
CA ASP A 120 -12.73 -10.52 7.72
C ASP A 120 -11.25 -10.20 7.95
N GLU A 121 -10.94 -9.52 9.07
CA GLU A 121 -9.58 -9.08 9.40
C GLU A 121 -8.63 -10.28 9.59
N ASP A 122 -9.10 -11.35 10.23
CA ASP A 122 -8.27 -12.54 10.50
C ASP A 122 -7.91 -13.27 9.20
N VAL A 123 -8.88 -13.39 8.29
CA VAL A 123 -8.64 -13.97 6.96
C VAL A 123 -7.66 -13.13 6.14
N LEU A 124 -7.79 -11.80 6.19
CA LEU A 124 -6.87 -10.89 5.51
C LEU A 124 -5.44 -11.06 6.02
N VAL A 125 -5.26 -11.02 7.34
CA VAL A 125 -3.94 -11.19 7.98
C VAL A 125 -3.35 -12.57 7.68
N GLU A 126 -4.16 -13.65 7.74
CA GLU A 126 -3.71 -15.01 7.40
C GLU A 126 -3.18 -15.10 5.97
N ARG A 127 -3.86 -14.46 5.00
CA ARG A 127 -3.44 -14.47 3.58
C ARG A 127 -2.07 -13.82 3.40
N ILE A 128 -1.85 -12.66 4.02
CA ILE A 128 -0.59 -11.91 3.94
C ILE A 128 0.54 -12.66 4.66
N SER A 129 0.25 -13.23 5.84
CA SER A 129 1.23 -13.95 6.67
C SER A 129 1.80 -15.21 6.02
N LYS A 130 1.20 -15.70 4.93
CA LYS A 130 1.78 -16.80 4.13
C LYS A 130 3.07 -16.39 3.41
N TYR A 131 3.28 -15.09 3.22
CA TYR A 131 4.39 -14.53 2.45
C TYR A 131 5.24 -13.53 3.22
N PHE A 132 4.75 -12.99 4.33
CA PHE A 132 5.42 -11.96 5.12
C PHE A 132 5.38 -12.30 6.61
N ASP A 133 6.57 -12.40 7.23
CA ASP A 133 6.75 -12.77 8.65
C ASP A 133 6.86 -11.55 9.59
N GLY A 134 6.81 -10.32 9.05
CA GLY A 134 6.88 -9.09 9.82
C GLY A 134 5.58 -8.75 10.54
N GLU A 135 5.57 -7.64 11.26
CA GLU A 135 4.38 -7.13 11.95
C GLU A 135 3.35 -6.64 10.93
N ILE A 136 2.11 -7.16 11.00
CA ILE A 136 0.97 -6.75 10.16
C ILE A 136 -0.07 -6.08 11.05
N VAL A 137 -0.51 -4.89 10.65
CA VAL A 137 -1.54 -4.10 11.35
C VAL A 137 -2.67 -3.77 10.37
N VAL A 138 -3.89 -4.13 10.73
CA VAL A 138 -5.09 -3.64 10.03
C VAL A 138 -5.38 -2.23 10.55
N GLY A 139 -5.10 -1.23 9.70
CA GLY A 139 -5.23 0.19 10.07
C GLY A 139 -6.68 0.59 10.31
N LYS A 140 -6.88 1.44 11.31
CA LYS A 140 -8.19 2.04 11.64
C LYS A 140 -8.00 3.54 11.82
N ASP A 141 -9.05 4.29 11.57
CA ASP A 141 -9.04 5.74 11.73
C ASP A 141 -8.54 6.14 13.12
N LEU A 142 -7.73 7.18 13.17
CA LEU A 142 -7.14 7.76 14.39
C LEU A 142 -6.12 6.86 15.13
N MET A 143 -5.68 5.73 14.53
CA MET A 143 -4.55 4.99 15.09
C MET A 143 -3.28 5.85 15.09
N GLN A 144 -2.46 5.68 16.12
CA GLN A 144 -1.18 6.35 16.29
C GLN A 144 -0.08 5.29 16.43
N PHE A 145 1.04 5.53 15.77
CA PHE A 145 2.20 4.64 15.79
C PHE A 145 3.46 5.44 16.16
N ASP A 146 4.22 4.90 17.09
CA ASP A 146 5.58 5.37 17.35
C ASP A 146 6.54 4.78 16.30
N ILE A 147 7.53 5.57 15.87
CA ILE A 147 8.47 5.23 14.79
C ILE A 147 9.88 5.05 15.35
#